data_3a9daf17e593b300924421e0dd8e85ce
#
_entry.id   3a9daf17e593b300924421e0dd8e85ce
#
_cell.length_a   1.000
_cell.length_b   1.000
_cell.length_c   1.000
_cell.angle_alpha   90.00
_cell.angle_beta   90.00
_cell.angle_gamma   90.00
#
_symmetry.space_group_name_H-M   'P 1'
#
loop_
_entity.id
_entity.type
_entity.pdbx_description
1 polymer ?
#
loop_
_entity_poly.entity_id
_entity_poly.type
_entity_poly.pdbx_seq_one_letter_code
_entity_poly.pdbx_strand_id
1 'polypeptide(L)'
;MATILVVDDEMGIRELLSEILSDEGHVVEVAENAQEARDYRLRQAPDLVLLDIWMPDTDGVTLLKEWAAQALLTMPVIMMSGHATIDTAVEATKIGALNFSGSF
;
A
#
# COMPACT_ATOMS: atom_id res chain seq x y z
N MET A 1 -3.39 -15.73 3.99
CA MET A 1 -2.16 -15.07 3.46
C MET A 1 -2.54 -14.15 2.31
N ALA A 2 -2.04 -12.95 2.33
CA ALA A 2 -2.30 -11.97 1.28
C ALA A 2 -0.98 -11.39 0.77
N THR A 3 -0.98 -10.87 -0.45
CA THR A 3 0.14 -10.11 -1.00
C THR A 3 -0.16 -8.64 -0.79
N ILE A 4 0.70 -7.96 -0.07
CA ILE A 4 0.54 -6.56 0.29
C ILE A 4 1.67 -5.75 -0.31
N LEU A 5 1.31 -4.71 -1.06
CA LEU A 5 2.28 -3.76 -1.60
C LEU A 5 2.37 -2.56 -0.67
N VAL A 6 3.56 -2.29 -0.18
CA VAL A 6 3.82 -1.13 0.68
C VAL A 6 4.56 -0.08 -0.15
N VAL A 7 3.95 1.07 -0.33
CA VAL A 7 4.50 2.17 -1.12
C VAL A 7 4.82 3.33 -0.19
N ASP A 8 6.11 3.56 0.05
CA ASP A 8 6.57 4.63 0.94
C ASP A 8 8.01 4.97 0.58
N ASP A 9 8.35 6.25 0.59
CA ASP A 9 9.71 6.67 0.26
C ASP A 9 10.69 6.53 1.42
N GLU A 10 10.20 6.27 2.64
CA GLU A 10 11.05 6.06 3.80
C GLU A 10 11.38 4.59 3.98
N MET A 11 12.67 4.26 3.93
CA MET A 11 13.12 2.89 4.09
C MET A 11 12.71 2.31 5.45
N GLY A 12 12.79 3.10 6.51
CA GLY A 12 12.41 2.63 7.85
C GLY A 12 10.96 2.20 7.93
N ILE A 13 10.06 2.91 7.26
CA ILE A 13 8.65 2.57 7.21
C ILE A 13 8.45 1.27 6.42
N ARG A 14 9.09 1.15 5.26
CA ARG A 14 9.00 -0.07 4.45
C ARG A 14 9.49 -1.28 5.23
N GLU A 15 10.63 -1.15 5.91
CA GLU A 15 11.19 -2.26 6.69
C GLU A 15 10.29 -2.63 7.86
N LEU A 16 9.77 -1.64 8.58
CA LEU A 16 8.90 -1.87 9.72
C LEU A 16 7.63 -2.61 9.30
N LEU A 17 6.96 -2.12 8.27
CA LEU A 17 5.74 -2.76 7.78
C LEU A 17 6.02 -4.14 7.20
N SER A 18 7.13 -4.31 6.48
CA SER A 18 7.51 -5.62 5.96
C SER A 18 7.68 -6.64 7.08
N GLU A 19 8.34 -6.24 8.16
CA GLU A 19 8.55 -7.12 9.30
C GLU A 19 7.24 -7.49 9.98
N ILE A 20 6.42 -6.48 10.31
CA ILE A 20 5.16 -6.71 11.02
C ILE A 20 4.21 -7.58 10.18
N LEU A 21 4.05 -7.25 8.91
CA LEU A 21 3.08 -7.94 8.06
C LEU A 21 3.56 -9.34 7.67
N SER A 22 4.87 -9.52 7.50
CA SER A 22 5.44 -10.84 7.25
C SER A 22 5.22 -11.75 8.46
N ASP A 23 5.35 -11.21 9.67
CA ASP A 23 5.11 -11.97 10.89
C ASP A 23 3.66 -12.43 11.00
N GLU A 24 2.73 -11.70 10.39
CA GLU A 24 1.33 -12.09 10.33
C GLU A 24 1.02 -13.06 9.18
N GLY A 25 2.03 -13.50 8.44
CA GLY A 25 1.87 -14.49 7.39
C GLY A 25 1.59 -13.94 6.00
N HIS A 26 1.76 -12.64 5.79
CA HIS A 26 1.54 -12.05 4.48
C HIS A 26 2.83 -12.02 3.66
N VAL A 27 2.67 -12.00 2.34
CA VAL A 27 3.77 -11.71 1.41
C VAL A 27 3.81 -10.21 1.22
N VAL A 28 4.95 -9.59 1.49
CA VAL A 28 5.10 -8.15 1.40
C VAL A 28 6.03 -7.77 0.27
N GLU A 29 5.54 -6.93 -0.62
CA GLU A 29 6.32 -6.30 -1.68
C GLU A 29 6.42 -4.81 -1.37
N VAL A 30 7.51 -4.19 -1.75
CA VAL A 30 7.74 -2.78 -1.44
C VAL A 30 8.01 -1.97 -2.69
N ALA A 31 7.64 -0.70 -2.65
CA ALA A 31 7.96 0.28 -3.68
C ALA A 31 8.38 1.56 -2.97
N GLU A 32 9.47 2.18 -3.42
CA GLU A 32 9.99 3.37 -2.74
C GLU A 32 9.47 4.68 -3.34
N ASN A 33 8.75 4.60 -4.45
CA ASN A 33 8.17 5.78 -5.09
C ASN A 33 6.99 5.35 -5.97
N ALA A 34 6.30 6.33 -6.54
CA ALA A 34 5.12 6.06 -7.34
C ALA A 34 5.47 5.31 -8.62
N GLN A 35 6.63 5.58 -9.22
CA GLN A 35 7.01 4.89 -10.45
C GLN A 35 7.19 3.38 -10.21
N GLU A 36 7.84 3.00 -9.12
CA GLU A 36 7.97 1.59 -8.78
C GLU A 36 6.62 0.93 -8.52
N ALA A 37 5.71 1.67 -7.87
CA ALA A 37 4.36 1.18 -7.62
C ALA A 37 3.60 0.99 -8.94
N ARG A 38 3.73 1.91 -9.89
CA ARG A 38 3.13 1.78 -11.22
C ARG A 38 3.64 0.54 -11.94
N ASP A 39 4.95 0.34 -11.93
CA ASP A 39 5.58 -0.80 -12.59
C ASP A 39 5.10 -2.11 -11.98
N TYR A 40 5.01 -2.17 -10.66
CA TYR A 40 4.48 -3.35 -9.97
C TYR A 40 3.04 -3.64 -10.40
N ARG A 41 2.18 -2.62 -10.37
CA ARG A 41 0.76 -2.80 -10.66
C ARG A 41 0.50 -3.22 -12.11
N LEU A 42 1.36 -2.86 -13.04
CA LEU A 42 1.24 -3.31 -14.42
C LEU A 42 1.51 -4.81 -14.57
N ARG A 43 2.33 -5.36 -13.68
CA ARG A 43 2.64 -6.80 -13.71
C ARG A 43 1.58 -7.62 -12.98
N GLN A 44 1.08 -7.12 -11.87
CA GLN A 44 0.11 -7.87 -11.06
C GLN A 44 -0.64 -6.95 -10.11
N ALA A 45 -1.80 -7.42 -9.66
CA ALA A 45 -2.58 -6.73 -8.64
C ALA A 45 -2.28 -7.38 -7.29
N PRO A 46 -1.83 -6.61 -6.28
CA PRO A 46 -1.73 -7.13 -4.93
C PRO A 46 -3.11 -7.27 -4.31
N ASP A 47 -3.20 -7.91 -3.17
CA ASP A 47 -4.46 -8.03 -2.45
C ASP A 47 -4.79 -6.76 -1.67
N LEU A 48 -3.77 -5.98 -1.33
CA LEU A 48 -3.92 -4.74 -0.57
C LEU A 48 -2.73 -3.83 -0.89
N VAL A 49 -2.97 -2.53 -0.94
CA VAL A 49 -1.90 -1.53 -1.07
C VAL A 49 -1.94 -0.61 0.13
N LEU A 50 -0.78 -0.43 0.75
CA LEU A 50 -0.58 0.62 1.76
C LEU A 50 0.22 1.71 1.06
N LEU A 51 -0.41 2.86 0.85
CA LEU A 51 0.10 3.91 -0.04
C LEU A 51 0.34 5.21 0.71
N ASP A 52 1.59 5.63 0.75
CA ASP A 52 1.97 6.91 1.34
C ASP A 52 1.40 8.06 0.51
N ILE A 53 0.88 9.07 1.18
CA ILE A 53 0.36 10.26 0.53
C ILE A 53 1.51 11.10 -0.04
N TRP A 54 2.57 11.27 0.72
CA TRP A 54 3.66 12.18 0.37
C TRP A 54 4.87 11.44 -0.17
N MET A 55 5.08 11.53 -1.47
CA MET A 55 6.22 10.92 -2.15
C MET A 55 6.85 11.95 -3.10
N PRO A 56 8.16 11.82 -3.38
CA PRO A 56 8.87 12.86 -4.14
C PRO A 56 8.48 12.97 -5.61
N ASP A 57 8.10 11.88 -6.25
CA ASP A 57 7.80 11.90 -7.70
C ASP A 57 6.34 12.20 -8.00
N THR A 58 5.42 11.50 -7.35
CA THR A 58 3.98 11.69 -7.51
C THR A 58 3.34 11.40 -6.16
N ASP A 59 2.46 12.26 -5.68
CA ASP A 59 1.80 12.00 -4.42
C ASP A 59 0.83 10.81 -4.53
N GLY A 60 0.52 10.21 -3.38
CA GLY A 60 -0.29 8.98 -3.35
C GLY A 60 -1.71 9.19 -3.86
N VAL A 61 -2.31 10.35 -3.60
CA VAL A 61 -3.67 10.62 -4.07
C VAL A 61 -3.71 10.68 -5.59
N THR A 62 -2.71 11.32 -6.19
CA THR A 62 -2.60 11.40 -7.65
C THR A 62 -2.41 10.02 -8.26
N LEU A 63 -1.54 9.19 -7.67
CA LEU A 63 -1.34 7.83 -8.13
C LEU A 63 -2.63 7.01 -8.05
N LEU A 64 -3.38 7.15 -6.96
CA LEU A 64 -4.65 6.48 -6.81
C LEU A 64 -5.65 6.88 -7.89
N LYS A 65 -5.71 8.16 -8.21
CA LYS A 65 -6.58 8.67 -9.29
C LYS A 65 -6.16 8.15 -10.65
N GLU A 66 -4.85 8.04 -10.90
CA GLU A 66 -4.34 7.44 -12.14
C GLU A 66 -4.81 5.99 -12.27
N TRP A 67 -4.67 5.22 -11.21
CA TRP A 67 -5.10 3.82 -11.23
C TRP A 67 -6.61 3.69 -11.46
N ALA A 68 -7.40 4.56 -10.83
CA ALA A 68 -8.85 4.57 -11.04
C ALA A 68 -9.19 4.87 -12.50
N ALA A 69 -8.53 5.86 -13.08
CA ALA A 69 -8.78 6.26 -14.47
C ALA A 69 -8.36 5.18 -15.47
N GLN A 70 -7.37 4.36 -15.12
CA GLN A 70 -6.85 3.30 -15.99
C GLN A 70 -7.50 1.94 -15.73
N ALA A 71 -8.51 1.89 -14.89
CA ALA A 71 -9.18 0.65 -14.46
C ALA A 71 -8.22 -0.33 -13.78
N LEU A 72 -7.18 0.20 -13.12
CA LEU A 72 -6.19 -0.59 -12.39
C LEU A 72 -6.45 -0.63 -10.88
N LEU A 73 -7.44 0.14 -10.39
CA LEU A 73 -7.78 0.18 -8.98
C LEU A 73 -8.78 -0.94 -8.66
N THR A 74 -8.29 -2.17 -8.69
CA THR A 74 -9.09 -3.37 -8.47
C THR A 74 -8.89 -3.98 -7.08
N MET A 75 -8.03 -3.37 -6.26
CA MET A 75 -7.69 -3.83 -4.92
C MET A 75 -7.95 -2.72 -3.91
N PRO A 76 -8.18 -3.06 -2.63
CA PRO A 76 -8.28 -2.03 -1.59
C PRO A 76 -6.96 -1.29 -1.41
N VAL A 77 -7.06 0.01 -1.14
CA VAL A 77 -5.91 0.86 -0.87
C VAL A 77 -6.15 1.60 0.44
N ILE A 78 -5.17 1.54 1.34
CA ILE A 78 -5.18 2.30 2.57
C ILE A 78 -4.13 3.39 2.45
N MET A 79 -4.55 4.64 2.59
CA MET A 79 -3.63 5.77 2.53
C MET A 79 -2.92 5.94 3.88
N MET A 80 -1.64 6.27 3.81
CA MET A 80 -0.81 6.46 5.01
C MET A 80 -0.27 7.88 5.04
N SER A 81 -0.36 8.54 6.19
CA SER A 81 0.18 9.89 6.36
C SER A 81 1.04 10.04 7.62
N GLY A 82 1.57 8.93 8.12
CA GLY A 82 2.44 8.94 9.29
C GLY A 82 2.22 7.72 10.17
N HIS A 83 2.89 7.70 11.33
CA HIS A 83 2.91 6.53 12.21
C HIS A 83 1.53 6.12 12.73
N ALA A 84 0.64 7.08 13.01
CA ALA A 84 -0.70 6.76 13.47
C ALA A 84 -1.47 5.95 12.42
N THR A 85 -1.27 6.29 11.15
CA THR A 85 -1.92 5.58 10.05
C THR A 85 -1.33 4.18 9.88
N ILE A 86 -0.04 3.99 10.19
CA ILE A 86 0.60 2.67 10.14
C ILE A 86 -0.10 1.71 11.09
N ASP A 87 -0.33 2.13 12.34
CA ASP A 87 -1.02 1.30 13.32
C ASP A 87 -2.41 0.92 12.83
N THR A 88 -3.13 1.87 12.26
CA THR A 88 -4.46 1.64 11.70
C THR A 88 -4.40 0.64 10.55
N ALA A 89 -3.43 0.78 9.66
CA ALA A 89 -3.28 -0.13 8.52
C ALA A 89 -2.96 -1.56 8.99
N VAL A 90 -2.08 -1.71 9.96
CA VAL A 90 -1.74 -3.02 10.51
C VAL A 90 -2.96 -3.66 11.15
N GLU A 91 -3.70 -2.90 11.96
CA GLU A 91 -4.90 -3.41 12.62
C GLU A 91 -5.96 -3.83 11.61
N ALA A 92 -6.13 -3.06 10.53
CA ALA A 92 -7.07 -3.40 9.46
C ALA A 92 -6.73 -4.76 8.83
N THR A 93 -5.45 -5.04 8.59
CA THR A 93 -5.06 -6.34 8.04
C THR A 93 -5.33 -7.48 9.00
N LYS A 94 -5.16 -7.26 10.30
CA LYS A 94 -5.38 -8.28 11.32
C LYS A 94 -6.84 -8.73 11.42
N ILE A 95 -7.76 -7.79 11.25
CA ILE A 95 -9.18 -8.10 11.32
C ILE A 95 -9.76 -8.54 9.98
N GLY A 96 -8.91 -8.82 9.01
CA GLY A 96 -9.35 -9.31 7.72
C GLY A 96 -9.95 -8.26 6.82
N ALA A 97 -9.57 -7.01 6.98
CA ALA A 97 -10.15 -5.91 6.23
C ALA A 97 -9.62 -5.79 4.80
N LEU A 98 -9.30 -6.91 4.18
CA LEU A 98 -8.89 -6.93 2.77
C LEU A 98 -10.05 -6.53 1.86
N ASN A 99 -11.27 -6.52 2.38
CA ASN A 99 -12.43 -6.01 1.68
C ASN A 99 -12.60 -4.51 1.84
N PHE A 100 -11.79 -3.90 2.70
CA PHE A 100 -11.88 -2.48 2.97
C PHE A 100 -11.45 -1.70 1.74
N SER A 101 -12.37 -1.00 1.11
CA SER A 101 -12.10 -0.22 -0.09
C SER A 101 -12.30 1.27 0.13
N GLY A 102 -12.76 1.64 1.28
CA GLY A 102 -13.09 3.01 1.58
C GLY A 102 -11.95 3.73 2.26
N SER A 103 -10.80 3.64 1.69
CA SER A 103 -9.63 4.23 2.30
C SER A 103 -9.72 5.74 2.50
N PHE A 104 -10.64 6.40 1.84
CA PHE A 104 -10.88 7.83 2.06
C PHE A 104 -12.16 8.27 1.36
#